data_8e6de39f583be51a6f4cd2f5fc19c1c0
#
_entry.id   8e6de39f583be51a6f4cd2f5fc19c1c0
#
_cell.length_a   1.000
_cell.length_b   1.000
_cell.length_c   1.000
_cell.angle_alpha   90.00
_cell.angle_beta   90.00
_cell.angle_gamma   90.00
#
_symmetry.space_group_name_H-M   'P 1'
#
loop_
_entity.id
_entity.type
_entity.pdbx_description
1 polymer ?
#
loop_
_entity_poly.entity_id
_entity_poly.type
_entity_poly.pdbx_seq_one_letter_code
_entity_poly.pdbx_strand_id
1 'polypeptide(L)'
;GILSGARLAHPGEVYASGYQLIETNANKIGTREGFTASGVTVVDSPSWTFSIYRTNNVKIDGVNIICWILNGDGIDLCSVDGAEIKDCFIRVYDDCITLKVNHLSLDDTKNVRIENNLIWADFAGGIVVGPESGSTGTGRIHDVTVKNCIVLDYPKKSTDPSKDDRAGLCISQCPSGGTTTGLLSGILFEDIVIDNIRPDGRPISVWQKPSQGVCTMEDVVFRNIRIISESGCGSSSVYSNGNIIKGLKFQNVTYNSAPIQDSGKWIVKGSDIDISY
;
A
#
# COMPACT_ATOMS: atom_id res chain seq x y z
N GLY A 1 23.95 6.11 8.47
CA GLY A 1 24.45 4.80 8.93
C GLY A 1 23.73 3.65 8.25
N ILE A 2 24.18 2.42 8.51
CA ILE A 2 23.56 1.19 7.98
C ILE A 2 23.08 0.35 9.16
N LEU A 3 21.82 -0.07 9.13
CA LEU A 3 21.24 -1.05 10.05
C LEU A 3 20.98 -2.33 9.26
N SER A 4 21.51 -3.46 9.71
CA SER A 4 21.31 -4.76 9.04
C SER A 4 20.64 -5.75 9.96
N GLY A 5 19.59 -6.41 9.44
CA GLY A 5 18.89 -7.51 10.09
C GLY A 5 19.45 -8.90 9.76
N ALA A 6 20.51 -8.99 8.94
CA ALA A 6 21.02 -10.27 8.41
C ALA A 6 21.35 -11.32 9.48
N ARG A 7 21.68 -10.91 10.70
CA ARG A 7 21.96 -11.83 11.82
C ARG A 7 20.71 -12.30 12.56
N LEU A 8 19.56 -11.69 12.28
CA LEU A 8 18.28 -12.06 12.87
C LEU A 8 17.53 -13.08 11.98
N ALA A 9 17.86 -13.10 10.69
CA ALA A 9 17.33 -14.09 9.76
C ALA A 9 18.14 -15.40 9.89
N HIS A 10 17.45 -16.53 10.00
CA HIS A 10 18.11 -17.83 9.97
C HIS A 10 18.58 -18.14 8.54
N PRO A 11 19.84 -18.53 8.34
CA PRO A 11 20.33 -18.90 7.02
C PRO A 11 19.50 -20.03 6.41
N GLY A 12 18.93 -19.78 5.21
CA GLY A 12 18.13 -20.77 4.49
C GLY A 12 16.64 -20.76 4.78
N GLU A 13 16.13 -19.92 5.68
CA GLU A 13 14.70 -19.72 5.86
C GLU A 13 14.16 -18.71 4.82
N VAL A 14 13.13 -19.15 4.09
CA VAL A 14 12.43 -18.33 3.10
C VAL A 14 11.31 -17.52 3.77
N TYR A 15 11.03 -17.77 5.05
CA TYR A 15 9.94 -17.17 5.80
C TYR A 15 10.46 -16.25 6.89
N ALA A 16 9.70 -15.21 7.11
CA ALA A 16 9.89 -14.31 8.24
C ALA A 16 10.01 -15.08 9.55
N SER A 17 11.05 -14.82 10.30
CA SER A 17 11.31 -15.43 11.61
C SER A 17 10.35 -14.99 12.72
N GLY A 18 9.32 -14.22 12.38
CA GLY A 18 8.39 -13.60 13.34
C GLY A 18 8.97 -12.39 14.08
N TYR A 19 10.21 -12.01 13.78
CA TYR A 19 10.84 -10.81 14.32
C TYR A 19 10.81 -9.71 13.27
N GLN A 20 10.26 -8.58 13.64
CA GLN A 20 10.31 -7.33 12.86
C GLN A 20 11.61 -6.59 13.20
N LEU A 21 12.21 -5.91 12.25
CA LEU A 21 13.50 -5.27 12.51
C LEU A 21 13.37 -4.05 13.42
N ILE A 22 12.38 -3.20 13.13
CA ILE A 22 12.05 -2.03 13.94
C ILE A 22 10.56 -2.06 14.22
N GLU A 23 10.19 -2.26 15.47
CA GLU A 23 8.80 -2.31 15.89
C GLU A 23 8.55 -1.28 16.99
N THR A 24 7.56 -0.40 16.75
CA THR A 24 7.08 0.49 17.80
C THR A 24 5.89 -0.14 18.48
N ASN A 25 5.77 0.06 19.80
CA ASN A 25 4.61 -0.39 20.56
C ASN A 25 4.28 -1.89 20.38
N ALA A 26 5.29 -2.75 20.48
CA ALA A 26 5.18 -4.19 20.26
C ALA A 26 4.03 -4.86 21.02
N ASN A 27 3.70 -4.37 22.21
CA ASN A 27 2.56 -4.85 22.99
C ASN A 27 1.21 -4.37 22.47
N LYS A 28 1.20 -3.40 21.52
CA LYS A 28 0.00 -2.82 20.91
C LYS A 28 -1.03 -2.28 21.93
N ILE A 29 -0.55 -1.87 23.11
CA ILE A 29 -1.36 -1.36 24.21
C ILE A 29 -1.16 0.16 24.34
N GLY A 30 -2.29 0.88 24.34
CA GLY A 30 -2.28 2.35 24.37
C GLY A 30 -1.69 2.95 23.10
N THR A 31 -1.55 4.26 23.10
CA THR A 31 -0.96 5.01 21.98
C THR A 31 0.41 5.54 22.39
N ARG A 32 1.35 5.58 21.48
CA ARG A 32 2.67 6.17 21.65
C ARG A 32 2.77 7.47 20.86
N GLU A 33 3.67 8.33 21.28
CA GLU A 33 3.89 9.62 20.65
C GLU A 33 5.32 9.74 20.14
N GLY A 34 5.43 10.08 18.86
CA GLY A 34 6.68 10.39 18.21
C GLY A 34 7.54 9.16 17.86
N PHE A 35 7.74 8.96 16.59
CA PHE A 35 8.78 8.08 16.04
C PHE A 35 9.48 8.81 14.91
N THR A 36 10.81 8.80 14.92
CA THR A 36 11.59 9.42 13.84
C THR A 36 12.71 8.50 13.39
N ALA A 37 12.77 8.26 12.08
CA ALA A 37 13.89 7.62 11.41
C ALA A 37 14.36 8.53 10.26
N SER A 38 15.64 8.86 10.20
CA SER A 38 16.16 9.70 9.11
C SER A 38 17.58 9.35 8.68
N GLY A 39 17.84 9.47 7.37
CA GLY A 39 19.19 9.35 6.79
C GLY A 39 19.87 8.01 7.06
N VAL A 40 19.13 6.92 7.23
CA VAL A 40 19.63 5.58 7.49
C VAL A 40 19.35 4.64 6.33
N THR A 41 20.26 3.72 6.07
CA THR A 41 20.03 2.60 5.15
C THR A 41 19.75 1.35 5.97
N VAL A 42 18.65 0.68 5.69
CA VAL A 42 18.21 -0.55 6.33
C VAL A 42 18.28 -1.69 5.33
N VAL A 43 18.95 -2.78 5.69
CA VAL A 43 19.13 -3.93 4.80
C VAL A 43 18.79 -5.25 5.52
N ASP A 44 18.36 -6.24 4.74
CA ASP A 44 18.16 -7.61 5.20
C ASP A 44 17.28 -7.73 6.46
N SER A 45 16.14 -7.07 6.45
CA SER A 45 15.16 -7.26 7.51
C SER A 45 14.70 -8.71 7.56
N PRO A 46 14.53 -9.31 8.75
CA PRO A 46 14.07 -10.69 8.87
C PRO A 46 12.57 -10.89 8.59
N SER A 47 11.80 -9.82 8.56
CA SER A 47 10.37 -9.73 8.29
C SER A 47 10.05 -8.28 7.92
N TRP A 48 8.90 -7.74 8.32
CA TRP A 48 8.57 -6.31 8.17
C TRP A 48 9.70 -5.44 8.70
N THR A 49 10.07 -4.44 7.95
CA THR A 49 11.21 -3.60 8.30
C THR A 49 10.86 -2.57 9.36
N PHE A 50 9.87 -1.72 9.08
CA PHE A 50 9.31 -0.78 10.04
C PHE A 50 7.87 -1.14 10.33
N SER A 51 7.61 -1.67 11.50
CA SER A 51 6.26 -2.01 11.97
C SER A 51 5.80 -1.01 13.00
N ILE A 52 5.05 -0.04 12.57
CA ILE A 52 4.64 1.10 13.39
C ILE A 52 3.20 0.86 13.87
N TYR A 53 3.06 0.49 15.14
CA TYR A 53 1.75 0.23 15.74
C TYR A 53 1.35 1.34 16.72
N ARG A 54 0.13 1.87 16.57
CA ARG A 54 -0.50 2.82 17.52
C ARG A 54 0.48 3.91 17.96
N THR A 55 1.19 4.48 17.02
CA THR A 55 2.18 5.52 17.26
C THR A 55 1.82 6.74 16.45
N ASN A 56 1.58 7.85 17.11
CA ASN A 56 1.25 9.12 16.46
C ASN A 56 2.51 9.91 16.11
N ASN A 57 2.38 10.87 15.21
CA ASN A 57 3.46 11.78 14.84
C ASN A 57 4.73 11.05 14.35
N VAL A 58 4.56 10.17 13.38
CA VAL A 58 5.63 9.37 12.75
C VAL A 58 6.34 10.19 11.68
N LYS A 59 7.66 10.18 11.66
CA LYS A 59 8.48 10.79 10.61
C LYS A 59 9.53 9.82 10.09
N ILE A 60 9.48 9.51 8.81
CA ILE A 60 10.48 8.69 8.12
C ILE A 60 10.99 9.50 6.93
N ASP A 61 12.24 9.95 6.98
CA ASP A 61 12.80 10.93 6.07
C ASP A 61 14.18 10.51 5.54
N GLY A 62 14.33 10.41 4.22
CA GLY A 62 15.60 10.07 3.60
C GLY A 62 16.13 8.67 3.98
N VAL A 63 15.24 7.71 4.17
CA VAL A 63 15.59 6.33 4.55
C VAL A 63 15.65 5.46 3.30
N ASN A 64 16.70 4.63 3.21
CA ASN A 64 16.79 3.58 2.20
C ASN A 64 16.45 2.23 2.83
N ILE A 65 15.52 1.48 2.25
CA ILE A 65 15.16 0.12 2.68
C ILE A 65 15.42 -0.84 1.53
N ILE A 66 16.24 -1.86 1.78
CA ILE A 66 16.55 -2.91 0.81
C ILE A 66 16.41 -4.26 1.51
N CYS A 67 15.34 -4.99 1.19
CA CYS A 67 15.03 -6.25 1.84
C CYS A 67 14.54 -7.28 0.81
N TRP A 68 15.08 -8.49 0.88
CA TRP A 68 14.73 -9.57 -0.04
C TRP A 68 14.32 -10.83 0.73
N ILE A 69 13.24 -10.74 1.49
CA ILE A 69 12.69 -11.89 2.22
C ILE A 69 11.19 -11.94 2.03
N LEU A 70 10.63 -13.13 1.99
CA LEU A 70 9.18 -13.34 1.93
C LEU A 70 8.52 -12.68 3.17
N ASN A 71 7.40 -12.00 2.97
CA ASN A 71 6.74 -11.19 4.00
C ASN A 71 7.66 -10.08 4.57
N GLY A 72 8.56 -9.59 3.74
CA GLY A 72 9.49 -8.51 4.07
C GLY A 72 8.95 -7.18 3.57
N ASP A 73 7.98 -6.62 4.30
CA ASP A 73 7.40 -5.32 4.01
C ASP A 73 8.39 -4.19 4.37
N GLY A 74 8.24 -3.05 3.74
CA GLY A 74 9.10 -1.89 4.01
C GLY A 74 8.63 -1.11 5.23
N ILE A 75 7.50 -0.42 5.11
CA ILE A 75 6.93 0.43 6.15
C ILE A 75 5.46 0.10 6.32
N ASP A 76 5.10 -0.37 7.50
CA ASP A 76 3.73 -0.69 7.90
C ASP A 76 3.23 0.31 8.94
N LEU A 77 2.22 1.06 8.60
CA LEU A 77 1.52 1.96 9.51
C LEU A 77 0.21 1.31 9.96
N CYS A 78 0.14 0.94 11.23
CA CYS A 78 -1.00 0.23 11.82
C CYS A 78 -1.62 1.07 12.94
N SER A 79 -2.80 1.66 12.69
CA SER A 79 -3.48 2.58 13.62
C SER A 79 -2.60 3.75 14.04
N VAL A 80 -2.21 4.54 13.07
CA VAL A 80 -1.31 5.69 13.22
C VAL A 80 -2.08 6.98 12.93
N ASP A 81 -1.96 7.98 13.81
CA ASP A 81 -2.48 9.32 13.58
C ASP A 81 -1.34 10.30 13.36
N GLY A 82 -1.23 10.80 12.14
CA GLY A 82 -0.15 11.69 11.73
C GLY A 82 1.13 10.94 11.36
N ALA A 83 1.39 10.77 10.06
CA ALA A 83 2.64 10.23 9.56
C ALA A 83 3.13 11.00 8.33
N GLU A 84 4.44 11.21 8.26
CA GLU A 84 5.14 11.74 7.10
C GLU A 84 6.23 10.75 6.69
N ILE A 85 6.13 10.23 5.44
CA ILE A 85 7.13 9.35 4.82
C ILE A 85 7.61 10.06 3.56
N LYS A 86 8.87 10.48 3.54
CA LYS A 86 9.36 11.26 2.40
C LYS A 86 10.82 10.99 2.06
N ASP A 87 11.14 11.30 0.80
CA ASP A 87 12.51 11.27 0.27
C ASP A 87 13.20 9.90 0.47
N CYS A 88 12.42 8.82 0.49
CA CYS A 88 12.89 7.46 0.74
C CYS A 88 13.09 6.67 -0.56
N PHE A 89 14.03 5.74 -0.52
CA PHE A 89 14.16 4.65 -1.49
C PHE A 89 13.76 3.34 -0.82
N ILE A 90 12.74 2.67 -1.36
CA ILE A 90 12.23 1.43 -0.77
C ILE A 90 12.18 0.36 -1.84
N ARG A 91 13.04 -0.65 -1.68
CA ARG A 91 13.01 -1.87 -2.49
C ARG A 91 12.89 -3.07 -1.59
N VAL A 92 11.75 -3.72 -1.62
CA VAL A 92 11.46 -4.88 -0.79
C VAL A 92 10.75 -5.98 -1.58
N TYR A 93 10.76 -7.19 -1.01
CA TYR A 93 10.12 -8.33 -1.65
C TYR A 93 8.59 -8.26 -1.55
N ASP A 94 8.07 -7.88 -0.39
CA ASP A 94 6.62 -7.75 -0.15
C ASP A 94 6.17 -6.29 -0.35
N ASP A 95 5.22 -5.78 0.41
CA ASP A 95 4.68 -4.44 0.24
C ASP A 95 5.69 -3.35 0.65
N CYS A 96 5.86 -2.30 -0.15
CA CYS A 96 6.84 -1.27 0.18
C CYS A 96 6.35 -0.31 1.27
N ILE A 97 5.15 0.24 1.11
CA ILE A 97 4.51 1.08 2.13
C ILE A 97 3.06 0.62 2.28
N THR A 98 2.65 0.27 3.49
CA THR A 98 1.29 -0.15 3.77
C THR A 98 0.63 0.65 4.87
N LEU A 99 -0.65 0.96 4.69
CA LEU A 99 -1.51 1.57 5.69
C LEU A 99 -2.57 0.55 6.08
N LYS A 100 -2.56 0.16 7.35
CA LYS A 100 -3.41 -0.92 7.89
C LYS A 100 -4.20 -0.44 9.10
N VAL A 101 -5.33 -1.07 9.34
CA VAL A 101 -6.01 -1.14 10.62
C VAL A 101 -6.20 -2.62 10.89
N ASN A 102 -5.18 -3.25 11.43
CA ASN A 102 -5.22 -4.70 11.61
C ASN A 102 -5.96 -5.12 12.88
N HIS A 103 -6.21 -6.42 13.01
CA HIS A 103 -7.03 -7.01 14.07
C HIS A 103 -6.55 -6.75 15.50
N LEU A 104 -5.37 -6.24 15.70
CA LEU A 104 -4.79 -5.97 17.01
C LEU A 104 -4.93 -4.50 17.43
N SER A 105 -5.34 -3.62 16.52
CA SER A 105 -5.54 -2.22 16.79
C SER A 105 -6.87 -1.75 16.22
N LEU A 106 -7.64 -1.08 17.05
CA LEU A 106 -9.00 -0.64 16.73
C LEU A 106 -9.08 0.83 16.33
N ASP A 107 -7.95 1.53 16.39
CA ASP A 107 -7.88 2.95 16.08
C ASP A 107 -7.66 3.19 14.60
N ASP A 108 -8.10 4.33 14.12
CA ASP A 108 -7.95 4.74 12.72
C ASP A 108 -6.47 4.91 12.34
N THR A 109 -6.15 4.67 11.07
CA THR A 109 -4.94 5.17 10.43
C THR A 109 -5.31 6.38 9.60
N LYS A 110 -4.76 7.55 9.94
CA LYS A 110 -5.18 8.82 9.35
C LYS A 110 -4.10 9.90 9.36
N ASN A 111 -4.38 10.99 8.63
CA ASN A 111 -3.46 12.12 8.51
C ASN A 111 -2.07 11.70 8.01
N VAL A 112 -2.03 10.87 6.97
CA VAL A 112 -0.80 10.30 6.42
C VAL A 112 -0.37 11.02 5.16
N ARG A 113 0.90 11.42 5.09
CA ARG A 113 1.54 12.00 3.90
C ARG A 113 2.71 11.14 3.46
N ILE A 114 2.71 10.75 2.18
CA ILE A 114 3.75 9.95 1.54
C ILE A 114 4.22 10.75 0.32
N GLU A 115 5.43 11.29 0.36
CA GLU A 115 5.88 12.25 -0.65
C GLU A 115 7.30 11.96 -1.14
N ASN A 116 7.56 12.18 -2.43
CA ASN A 116 8.90 12.13 -3.04
C ASN A 116 9.64 10.79 -2.88
N ASN A 117 8.92 9.67 -2.82
CA ASN A 117 9.54 8.38 -2.63
C ASN A 117 9.78 7.64 -3.94
N LEU A 118 10.86 6.86 -3.98
CA LEU A 118 11.16 5.92 -5.04
C LEU A 118 10.87 4.49 -4.56
N ILE A 119 9.91 3.83 -5.21
CA ILE A 119 9.31 2.58 -4.76
C ILE A 119 9.59 1.46 -5.77
N TRP A 120 10.01 0.31 -5.27
CA TRP A 120 10.25 -0.90 -6.07
C TRP A 120 9.77 -2.14 -5.32
N ALA A 121 8.62 -2.65 -5.68
CA ALA A 121 8.08 -3.88 -5.10
C ALA A 121 8.47 -5.09 -5.95
N ASP A 122 9.21 -6.03 -5.37
CA ASP A 122 9.68 -7.19 -6.14
C ASP A 122 8.64 -8.32 -6.23
N PHE A 123 7.64 -8.36 -5.33
CA PHE A 123 6.63 -9.42 -5.32
C PHE A 123 5.20 -8.96 -4.97
N ALA A 124 5.02 -7.94 -4.15
CA ALA A 124 3.69 -7.50 -3.71
C ALA A 124 3.38 -6.06 -4.15
N GLY A 125 2.83 -5.21 -3.31
CA GLY A 125 2.39 -3.88 -3.69
C GLY A 125 3.43 -2.78 -3.50
N GLY A 126 3.37 -1.74 -4.31
CA GLY A 126 4.22 -0.57 -4.11
C GLY A 126 3.73 0.28 -2.94
N ILE A 127 2.62 0.99 -3.10
CA ILE A 127 1.95 1.72 -2.02
C ILE A 127 0.56 1.15 -1.87
N VAL A 128 0.27 0.57 -0.70
CA VAL A 128 -0.95 -0.21 -0.45
C VAL A 128 -1.73 0.38 0.71
N VAL A 129 -2.97 0.77 0.45
CA VAL A 129 -3.86 1.32 1.47
C VAL A 129 -4.97 0.31 1.75
N GLY A 130 -5.07 -0.16 2.98
CA GLY A 130 -6.17 -0.96 3.46
C GLY A 130 -5.99 -2.47 3.55
N PRO A 131 -4.83 -3.09 3.21
CA PRO A 131 -4.69 -4.52 3.35
C PRO A 131 -4.83 -4.93 4.81
N GLU A 132 -5.41 -6.11 5.05
CA GLU A 132 -5.60 -6.65 6.40
C GLU A 132 -6.38 -5.74 7.36
N SER A 133 -7.15 -4.79 6.82
CA SER A 133 -7.92 -3.85 7.63
C SER A 133 -9.27 -4.41 8.03
N GLY A 134 -9.65 -4.21 9.29
CA GLY A 134 -11.03 -4.39 9.74
C GLY A 134 -11.42 -5.81 10.15
N SER A 135 -10.56 -6.59 10.79
CA SER A 135 -10.93 -7.95 11.23
C SER A 135 -11.89 -8.01 12.42
N THR A 136 -11.89 -7.02 13.28
CA THR A 136 -12.73 -7.00 14.51
C THR A 136 -13.22 -5.63 14.93
N GLY A 137 -12.88 -4.57 14.19
CA GLY A 137 -13.12 -3.20 14.64
C GLY A 137 -13.79 -2.29 13.64
N THR A 138 -14.04 -1.08 14.09
CA THR A 138 -14.58 0.04 13.32
C THR A 138 -13.48 0.97 12.80
N GLY A 139 -12.22 0.56 12.91
CA GLY A 139 -11.09 1.37 12.47
C GLY A 139 -11.15 1.69 10.97
N ARG A 140 -10.80 2.90 10.65
CA ARG A 140 -10.89 3.47 9.31
C ARG A 140 -9.52 3.91 8.84
N ILE A 141 -9.36 3.98 7.52
CA ILE A 141 -8.20 4.65 6.93
C ILE A 141 -8.70 5.86 6.16
N HIS A 142 -8.26 7.05 6.56
CA HIS A 142 -8.73 8.28 5.93
C HIS A 142 -7.72 9.42 5.99
N ASP A 143 -7.95 10.47 5.20
CA ASP A 143 -7.08 11.64 5.12
C ASP A 143 -5.63 11.25 4.76
N VAL A 144 -5.50 10.54 3.64
CA VAL A 144 -4.21 10.04 3.10
C VAL A 144 -3.86 10.80 1.84
N THR A 145 -2.65 11.33 1.78
CA THR A 145 -2.09 11.93 0.56
C THR A 145 -0.80 11.25 0.17
N VAL A 146 -0.76 10.76 -1.07
CA VAL A 146 0.45 10.22 -1.72
C VAL A 146 0.80 11.11 -2.89
N LYS A 147 1.99 11.70 -2.91
CA LYS A 147 2.34 12.71 -3.91
C LYS A 147 3.78 12.62 -4.38
N ASN A 148 4.03 13.00 -5.65
CA ASN A 148 5.37 13.09 -6.24
C ASN A 148 6.21 11.81 -6.09
N CYS A 149 5.60 10.64 -6.13
CA CYS A 149 6.30 9.38 -6.02
C CYS A 149 6.59 8.77 -7.38
N ILE A 150 7.63 7.93 -7.43
CA ILE A 150 7.94 7.11 -8.59
C ILE A 150 7.83 5.64 -8.18
N VAL A 151 7.03 4.87 -8.90
CA VAL A 151 6.90 3.42 -8.72
C VAL A 151 7.54 2.73 -9.91
N LEU A 152 8.63 2.00 -9.68
CA LEU A 152 9.45 1.41 -10.74
C LEU A 152 9.04 0.00 -11.13
N ASP A 153 8.56 -0.80 -10.19
CA ASP A 153 8.20 -2.18 -10.47
C ASP A 153 7.16 -2.71 -9.50
N TYR A 154 6.34 -3.65 -9.98
CA TYR A 154 5.31 -4.30 -9.19
C TYR A 154 4.79 -5.52 -9.97
N PRO A 155 4.77 -6.70 -9.37
CA PRO A 155 4.26 -7.89 -10.02
C PRO A 155 2.75 -7.98 -9.92
N LYS A 156 2.18 -8.92 -10.67
CA LYS A 156 0.84 -9.43 -10.44
C LYS A 156 0.86 -10.96 -10.39
N LYS A 157 -0.09 -11.55 -9.71
CA LYS A 157 -0.28 -13.01 -9.71
C LYS A 157 -1.38 -13.48 -10.65
N SER A 158 -2.35 -12.64 -10.96
CA SER A 158 -3.53 -13.02 -11.74
C SER A 158 -3.95 -11.94 -12.71
N THR A 159 -4.41 -12.35 -13.88
CA THR A 159 -5.10 -11.46 -14.84
C THR A 159 -6.54 -11.17 -14.42
N ASP A 160 -7.14 -12.02 -13.59
CA ASP A 160 -8.49 -11.82 -13.05
C ASP A 160 -8.42 -10.83 -11.87
N PRO A 161 -9.02 -9.63 -11.98
CA PRO A 161 -8.99 -8.64 -10.91
C PRO A 161 -9.71 -9.07 -9.64
N SER A 162 -10.54 -10.12 -9.69
CA SER A 162 -11.20 -10.65 -8.49
C SER A 162 -10.32 -11.56 -7.63
N LYS A 163 -9.12 -11.92 -8.10
CA LYS A 163 -8.23 -12.88 -7.45
C LYS A 163 -6.93 -12.30 -6.92
N ASP A 164 -6.63 -11.07 -7.27
CA ASP A 164 -5.34 -10.46 -6.94
C ASP A 164 -5.46 -8.93 -6.89
N ASP A 165 -5.05 -8.35 -5.80
CA ASP A 165 -5.06 -6.92 -5.53
C ASP A 165 -3.71 -6.22 -5.77
N ARG A 166 -2.63 -6.96 -5.98
CA ARG A 166 -1.28 -6.40 -6.11
C ARG A 166 -1.15 -5.46 -7.28
N ALA A 167 -0.54 -4.34 -6.99
CA ALA A 167 -0.31 -3.26 -7.96
C ALA A 167 0.77 -2.29 -7.49
N GLY A 168 1.23 -1.44 -8.40
CA GLY A 168 2.09 -0.32 -8.03
C GLY A 168 1.44 0.63 -7.04
N LEU A 169 0.21 1.05 -7.34
CA LEU A 169 -0.67 1.75 -6.41
C LEU A 169 -1.89 0.87 -6.14
N CYS A 170 -2.11 0.55 -4.89
CA CYS A 170 -3.17 -0.36 -4.50
C CYS A 170 -4.04 0.23 -3.39
N ILE A 171 -5.34 0.17 -3.59
CA ILE A 171 -6.31 0.27 -2.51
C ILE A 171 -6.93 -1.09 -2.37
N SER A 172 -6.66 -1.74 -1.25
CA SER A 172 -7.09 -3.09 -0.98
C SER A 172 -7.91 -3.13 0.29
N GLN A 173 -9.22 -3.20 0.14
CA GLN A 173 -10.08 -3.44 1.29
C GLN A 173 -10.21 -4.94 1.51
N CYS A 174 -9.30 -5.46 2.31
CA CYS A 174 -9.18 -6.88 2.61
C CYS A 174 -9.34 -7.11 4.12
N PRO A 175 -10.55 -7.26 4.64
CA PRO A 175 -10.71 -7.64 6.04
C PRO A 175 -10.14 -9.04 6.27
N SER A 176 -9.27 -9.16 7.25
CA SER A 176 -8.70 -10.45 7.66
C SER A 176 -9.66 -11.16 8.60
N GLY A 177 -10.65 -11.82 8.03
CA GLY A 177 -11.57 -12.71 8.75
C GLY A 177 -12.56 -12.03 9.70
N GLY A 178 -13.83 -12.08 9.38
CA GLY A 178 -14.90 -11.62 10.26
C GLY A 178 -15.84 -10.58 9.63
N THR A 179 -16.90 -10.27 10.35
CA THR A 179 -17.89 -9.27 10.00
C THR A 179 -17.36 -7.90 10.34
N THR A 180 -16.90 -7.13 9.37
CA THR A 180 -16.41 -5.79 9.63
C THR A 180 -17.01 -4.77 8.69
N THR A 181 -17.27 -3.62 9.25
CA THR A 181 -17.59 -2.40 8.52
C THR A 181 -16.31 -1.59 8.42
N GLY A 182 -15.56 -1.76 7.35
CA GLY A 182 -14.38 -0.94 7.09
C GLY A 182 -14.75 0.28 6.25
N LEU A 183 -14.15 1.43 6.54
CA LEU A 183 -14.24 2.62 5.70
C LEU A 183 -12.85 3.05 5.26
N LEU A 184 -12.66 3.20 3.95
CA LEU A 184 -11.53 3.88 3.36
C LEU A 184 -12.04 5.16 2.71
N SER A 185 -11.54 6.34 3.11
CA SER A 185 -12.08 7.60 2.60
C SER A 185 -11.03 8.72 2.53
N GLY A 186 -11.27 9.72 1.65
CA GLY A 186 -10.39 10.88 1.57
C GLY A 186 -8.95 10.51 1.20
N ILE A 187 -8.76 9.66 0.18
CA ILE A 187 -7.45 9.17 -0.25
C ILE A 187 -7.09 9.81 -1.59
N LEU A 188 -5.97 10.52 -1.62
CA LEU A 188 -5.46 11.17 -2.81
C LEU A 188 -4.10 10.58 -3.23
N PHE A 189 -4.03 10.10 -4.48
CA PHE A 189 -2.79 9.83 -5.18
C PHE A 189 -2.59 10.91 -6.25
N GLU A 190 -1.51 11.67 -6.17
CA GLU A 190 -1.30 12.83 -7.05
C GLU A 190 0.14 12.92 -7.57
N ASP A 191 0.29 13.34 -8.83
CA ASP A 191 1.59 13.61 -9.46
C ASP A 191 2.56 12.42 -9.37
N ILE A 192 2.10 11.21 -9.72
CA ILE A 192 2.88 9.97 -9.60
C ILE A 192 3.25 9.44 -10.99
N VAL A 193 4.49 8.99 -11.11
CA VAL A 193 4.96 8.24 -12.26
C VAL A 193 5.05 6.76 -11.91
N ILE A 194 4.41 5.92 -12.72
CA ILE A 194 4.54 4.48 -12.65
C ILE A 194 5.31 4.04 -13.89
N ASP A 195 6.56 3.67 -13.70
CA ASP A 195 7.46 3.23 -14.77
C ASP A 195 7.71 1.73 -14.62
N ASN A 196 6.90 0.95 -15.32
CA ASN A 196 6.91 -0.49 -15.15
C ASN A 196 7.82 -1.17 -16.15
N ILE A 197 8.83 -1.83 -15.65
CA ILE A 197 9.76 -2.65 -16.44
C ILE A 197 9.25 -4.09 -16.67
N ARG A 198 8.22 -4.54 -15.97
CA ARG A 198 7.63 -5.88 -16.12
C ARG A 198 6.42 -5.88 -17.05
N PRO A 199 6.38 -6.76 -18.06
CA PRO A 199 5.28 -6.77 -19.03
C PRO A 199 3.93 -7.21 -18.44
N ASP A 200 3.90 -7.82 -17.27
CA ASP A 200 2.70 -8.34 -16.63
C ASP A 200 2.26 -7.55 -15.39
N GLY A 201 3.03 -6.59 -14.93
CA GLY A 201 2.72 -5.78 -13.74
C GLY A 201 1.41 -4.99 -13.87
N ARG A 202 0.65 -4.88 -12.77
CA ARG A 202 -0.56 -4.07 -12.71
C ARG A 202 -0.26 -2.68 -12.14
N PRO A 203 -0.49 -1.60 -12.89
CA PRO A 203 -0.17 -0.25 -12.39
C PRO A 203 -1.02 0.18 -11.20
N ILE A 204 -2.35 0.09 -11.33
CA ILE A 204 -3.30 0.55 -10.32
C ILE A 204 -4.31 -0.57 -10.04
N SER A 205 -4.59 -0.80 -8.76
CA SER A 205 -5.66 -1.69 -8.31
C SER A 205 -6.51 -1.01 -7.24
N VAL A 206 -7.82 -0.96 -7.48
CA VAL A 206 -8.80 -0.66 -6.44
C VAL A 206 -9.61 -1.93 -6.23
N TRP A 207 -9.49 -2.53 -5.05
CA TRP A 207 -9.97 -3.89 -4.86
C TRP A 207 -10.69 -4.08 -3.52
N GLN A 208 -11.84 -4.72 -3.60
CA GLN A 208 -12.59 -5.15 -2.43
C GLN A 208 -12.70 -6.66 -2.40
N LYS A 209 -12.06 -7.27 -1.41
CA LYS A 209 -12.17 -8.71 -1.19
C LYS A 209 -13.58 -9.12 -0.80
N PRO A 210 -14.05 -10.27 -1.26
CA PRO A 210 -15.23 -10.90 -0.71
C PRO A 210 -15.10 -11.03 0.81
N SER A 211 -15.84 -10.23 1.55
CA SER A 211 -15.89 -10.30 3.00
C SER A 211 -17.30 -10.58 3.47
N GLN A 212 -17.42 -11.02 4.70
CA GLN A 212 -18.73 -11.20 5.35
C GLN A 212 -19.34 -9.88 5.85
N GLY A 213 -18.63 -8.75 5.69
CA GLY A 213 -19.05 -7.44 6.15
C GLY A 213 -19.26 -6.45 5.01
N VAL A 214 -19.90 -5.34 5.31
CA VAL A 214 -20.06 -4.21 4.39
C VAL A 214 -18.83 -3.32 4.48
N CYS A 215 -18.13 -3.20 3.36
CA CYS A 215 -16.98 -2.31 3.25
C CYS A 215 -17.31 -1.16 2.30
N THR A 216 -16.94 0.06 2.67
CA THR A 216 -17.17 1.25 1.85
C THR A 216 -15.84 1.91 1.52
N MET A 217 -15.67 2.27 0.25
CA MET A 217 -14.64 3.19 -0.20
C MET A 217 -15.32 4.48 -0.65
N GLU A 218 -14.85 5.62 -0.16
CA GLU A 218 -15.44 6.92 -0.51
C GLU A 218 -14.34 7.94 -0.78
N ASP A 219 -14.58 8.82 -1.77
CA ASP A 219 -13.70 9.95 -2.06
C ASP A 219 -12.22 9.54 -2.28
N VAL A 220 -12.01 8.61 -3.19
CA VAL A 220 -10.69 8.19 -3.63
C VAL A 220 -10.36 8.85 -4.96
N VAL A 221 -9.22 9.52 -5.02
CA VAL A 221 -8.81 10.28 -6.20
C VAL A 221 -7.42 9.85 -6.67
N PHE A 222 -7.31 9.49 -7.93
CA PHE A 222 -6.05 9.37 -8.67
C PHE A 222 -5.96 10.57 -9.62
N ARG A 223 -4.95 11.43 -9.43
CA ARG A 223 -4.78 12.67 -10.19
C ARG A 223 -3.38 12.77 -10.77
N ASN A 224 -3.28 13.13 -12.05
CA ASN A 224 -1.99 13.32 -12.73
C ASN A 224 -1.09 12.09 -12.62
N ILE A 225 -1.61 10.89 -12.85
CA ILE A 225 -0.84 9.67 -12.82
C ILE A 225 -0.37 9.32 -14.23
N ARG A 226 0.92 9.15 -14.40
CA ARG A 226 1.52 8.75 -15.66
C ARG A 226 2.04 7.32 -15.58
N ILE A 227 1.41 6.42 -16.32
CA ILE A 227 1.88 5.05 -16.46
C ILE A 227 2.69 4.96 -17.75
N ILE A 228 3.95 4.60 -17.62
CA ILE A 228 4.91 4.45 -18.71
C ILE A 228 5.33 2.98 -18.76
N SER A 229 5.24 2.36 -19.92
CA SER A 229 5.68 0.98 -20.09
C SER A 229 6.06 0.73 -21.56
N GLU A 230 7.35 0.56 -21.82
CA GLU A 230 7.86 0.23 -23.14
C GLU A 230 7.53 -1.21 -23.56
N SER A 231 7.62 -2.14 -22.63
CA SER A 231 7.32 -3.57 -22.87
C SER A 231 5.84 -3.92 -22.81
N GLY A 232 4.98 -2.95 -22.48
CA GLY A 232 3.58 -3.19 -22.15
C GLY A 232 3.43 -3.76 -20.74
N CYS A 233 2.52 -3.21 -19.94
CA CYS A 233 2.18 -3.76 -18.63
C CYS A 233 0.81 -4.43 -18.63
N GLY A 234 0.44 -5.07 -17.53
CA GLY A 234 -0.90 -5.59 -17.29
C GLY A 234 -1.93 -4.46 -17.16
N SER A 235 -3.18 -4.82 -17.13
CA SER A 235 -4.27 -3.83 -16.99
C SER A 235 -4.40 -3.36 -15.56
N SER A 236 -4.59 -2.05 -15.38
CA SER A 236 -5.13 -1.48 -14.15
C SER A 236 -6.58 -1.92 -13.94
N SER A 237 -7.04 -1.99 -12.71
CA SER A 237 -8.38 -2.53 -12.45
C SER A 237 -9.08 -1.88 -11.26
N VAL A 238 -10.42 -1.87 -11.35
CA VAL A 238 -11.33 -1.65 -10.23
C VAL A 238 -12.17 -2.92 -10.08
N TYR A 239 -12.22 -3.45 -8.89
CA TYR A 239 -13.05 -4.61 -8.57
C TYR A 239 -13.88 -4.36 -7.30
N SER A 240 -15.19 -4.48 -7.43
CA SER A 240 -16.11 -4.50 -6.30
C SER A 240 -16.79 -5.87 -6.21
N ASN A 241 -16.84 -6.39 -5.00
CA ASN A 241 -17.52 -7.65 -4.70
C ASN A 241 -18.89 -7.44 -4.04
N GLY A 242 -19.68 -6.53 -4.58
CA GLY A 242 -20.98 -6.18 -4.02
C GLY A 242 -20.92 -5.20 -2.85
N ASN A 243 -19.77 -4.61 -2.59
CA ASN A 243 -19.60 -3.51 -1.66
C ASN A 243 -19.59 -2.17 -2.38
N ILE A 244 -19.68 -1.09 -1.63
CA ILE A 244 -19.90 0.24 -2.18
C ILE A 244 -18.56 0.93 -2.47
N ILE A 245 -18.37 1.39 -3.69
CA ILE A 245 -17.31 2.33 -4.08
C ILE A 245 -17.98 3.61 -4.56
N LYS A 246 -17.81 4.71 -3.83
CA LYS A 246 -18.40 6.00 -4.14
C LYS A 246 -17.34 7.05 -4.41
N GLY A 247 -17.59 7.90 -5.42
CA GLY A 247 -16.75 9.05 -5.69
C GLY A 247 -15.31 8.69 -6.05
N LEU A 248 -15.09 7.55 -6.70
CA LEU A 248 -13.79 7.17 -7.24
C LEU A 248 -13.50 7.99 -8.49
N LYS A 249 -12.37 8.72 -8.49
CA LYS A 249 -12.03 9.63 -9.58
C LYS A 249 -10.66 9.35 -10.17
N PHE A 250 -10.61 9.31 -11.50
CA PHE A 250 -9.37 9.22 -12.29
C PHE A 250 -9.21 10.50 -13.13
N GLN A 251 -8.48 11.48 -12.61
CA GLN A 251 -8.30 12.78 -13.23
C GLN A 251 -6.92 12.86 -13.89
N ASN A 252 -6.88 12.98 -15.22
CA ASN A 252 -5.62 13.02 -15.97
C ASN A 252 -4.70 11.81 -15.66
N VAL A 253 -5.28 10.61 -15.70
CA VAL A 253 -4.54 9.35 -15.56
C VAL A 253 -4.28 8.78 -16.95
N THR A 254 -3.01 8.57 -17.30
CA THR A 254 -2.61 8.16 -18.64
C THR A 254 -1.77 6.89 -18.65
N TYR A 255 -1.92 6.08 -19.70
CA TYR A 255 -1.07 4.96 -20.06
C TYR A 255 -0.41 5.26 -21.41
N ASN A 256 0.92 5.41 -21.41
CA ASN A 256 1.69 5.83 -22.59
C ASN A 256 1.03 7.02 -23.32
N SER A 257 0.66 8.04 -22.56
CA SER A 257 0.00 9.28 -23.01
C SER A 257 -1.46 9.16 -23.46
N ALA A 258 -2.04 7.97 -23.55
CA ALA A 258 -3.48 7.80 -23.78
C ALA A 258 -4.25 7.85 -22.45
N PRO A 259 -5.46 8.45 -22.40
CA PRO A 259 -6.31 8.34 -21.22
C PRO A 259 -6.50 6.87 -20.81
N ILE A 260 -6.48 6.57 -19.52
CA ILE A 260 -6.45 5.18 -19.04
C ILE A 260 -7.68 4.38 -19.49
N GLN A 261 -8.85 4.99 -19.50
CA GLN A 261 -10.10 4.36 -19.92
C GLN A 261 -10.09 3.97 -21.41
N ASP A 262 -9.33 4.67 -22.25
CA ASP A 262 -9.23 4.45 -23.70
C ASP A 262 -8.01 3.61 -24.08
N SER A 263 -7.17 3.27 -23.13
CA SER A 263 -5.87 2.62 -23.37
C SER A 263 -5.96 1.14 -23.72
N GLY A 264 -7.12 0.49 -23.55
CA GLY A 264 -7.27 -0.96 -23.61
C GLY A 264 -6.61 -1.69 -22.42
N LYS A 265 -6.12 -0.95 -21.43
CA LYS A 265 -5.43 -1.45 -20.22
C LYS A 265 -6.21 -1.13 -18.94
N TRP A 266 -7.52 -1.11 -19.05
CA TRP A 266 -8.44 -0.78 -17.98
C TRP A 266 -9.54 -1.81 -17.82
N ILE A 267 -9.77 -2.28 -16.60
CA ILE A 267 -10.80 -3.27 -16.29
C ILE A 267 -11.62 -2.77 -15.10
N VAL A 268 -12.94 -2.67 -15.29
CA VAL A 268 -13.89 -2.43 -14.20
C VAL A 268 -14.80 -3.64 -14.09
N LYS A 269 -14.88 -4.25 -12.90
CA LYS A 269 -15.67 -5.46 -12.66
C LYS A 269 -16.36 -5.38 -11.30
N GLY A 270 -17.65 -5.69 -11.28
CA GLY A 270 -18.48 -5.66 -10.07
C GLY A 270 -19.69 -4.72 -10.21
N SER A 271 -20.40 -4.55 -9.10
CA SER A 271 -21.54 -3.64 -8.97
C SER A 271 -21.25 -2.52 -7.97
N ASP A 272 -22.14 -1.52 -7.90
CA ASP A 272 -22.08 -0.44 -6.91
C ASP A 272 -20.78 0.38 -6.95
N ILE A 273 -20.28 0.63 -8.16
CA ILE A 273 -19.10 1.41 -8.44
C ILE A 273 -19.49 2.75 -9.05
N ASP A 274 -19.31 3.84 -8.31
CA ASP A 274 -19.42 5.20 -8.81
C ASP A 274 -18.01 5.72 -9.17
N ILE A 275 -17.74 5.80 -10.46
CA ILE A 275 -16.44 6.16 -11.03
C ILE A 275 -16.57 7.29 -12.05
N SER A 276 -15.62 8.23 -12.02
CA SER A 276 -15.50 9.31 -13.01
C SER A 276 -14.04 9.48 -13.49
N TYR A 277 -13.91 10.11 -14.67
CA TYR A 277 -12.62 10.29 -15.36
C TYR A 277 -12.37 11.77 -15.66
#